data_655d8fc1ee8616c5a8132ed28adab6a7
#
_entry.id   655d8fc1ee8616c5a8132ed28adab6a7
#
_cell.length_a   1.000
_cell.length_b   1.000
_cell.length_c   1.000
_cell.angle_alpha   90.00
_cell.angle_beta   90.00
_cell.angle_gamma   90.00
#
_symmetry.space_group_name_H-M   'P 1'
#
loop_
_entity.id
_entity.type
_entity.pdbx_description
1 polymer ?
#
loop_
_entity_poly.entity_id
_entity_poly.type
_entity_poly.pdbx_seq_one_letter_code
_entity_poly.pdbx_strand_id
1 'polypeptide(L)'
;MKPKLLLVILALTLPTFTQAQTEAHKPAPTLKSILLEQLRSTHNKAEWFVPANTAVEGLTAEQATWTDGKGNHSVGQLVNHIIFWDRRALQKFKAEPQDSFGGNNDETFNSFDAKKWADTVKQLDEVMTDWEKAVEGADEAKLKDWYSQIAHIGTHNAYHIGEIVYVRKEQGPWNPEKGVK
;
A
#
# COMPACT_ATOMS: atom_id res chain seq x y z
N MET A 1 -24.33 -27.92 -81.91
CA MET A 1 -23.18 -28.15 -81.02
C MET A 1 -22.99 -26.89 -80.16
N LYS A 2 -23.21 -26.97 -78.84
CA LYS A 2 -23.05 -25.83 -77.94
C LYS A 2 -21.67 -25.96 -77.27
N PRO A 3 -20.83 -24.91 -77.21
CA PRO A 3 -19.53 -25.00 -76.54
C PRO A 3 -19.72 -25.02 -75.01
N LYS A 4 -19.03 -25.94 -74.30
CA LYS A 4 -18.94 -26.00 -72.85
C LYS A 4 -17.87 -25.02 -72.41
N LEU A 5 -18.27 -23.96 -71.63
CA LEU A 5 -17.38 -23.04 -71.02
C LEU A 5 -16.76 -23.69 -69.77
N LEU A 6 -15.46 -23.92 -69.78
CA LEU A 6 -14.69 -24.45 -68.64
C LEU A 6 -14.29 -23.31 -67.74
N LEU A 7 -14.89 -23.21 -66.54
CA LEU A 7 -14.57 -22.20 -65.55
C LEU A 7 -13.37 -22.70 -64.72
N VAL A 8 -12.20 -22.13 -64.92
CA VAL A 8 -11.01 -22.40 -64.11
C VAL A 8 -11.05 -21.47 -62.89
N ILE A 9 -11.33 -22.04 -61.72
CA ILE A 9 -11.25 -21.31 -60.45
C ILE A 9 -9.78 -21.33 -59.97
N LEU A 10 -9.12 -20.18 -60.07
CA LEU A 10 -7.79 -19.96 -59.54
C LEU A 10 -7.90 -19.65 -58.03
N ALA A 11 -7.60 -20.64 -57.17
CA ALA A 11 -7.57 -20.45 -55.74
C ALA A 11 -6.30 -19.67 -55.32
N LEU A 12 -6.44 -18.39 -55.03
CA LEU A 12 -5.40 -17.60 -54.41
C LEU A 12 -5.25 -17.99 -52.92
N THR A 13 -4.20 -18.77 -52.60
CA THR A 13 -3.78 -19.02 -51.21
C THR A 13 -2.99 -17.83 -50.72
N LEU A 14 -3.61 -16.95 -49.90
CA LEU A 14 -2.91 -15.91 -49.15
C LEU A 14 -2.14 -16.55 -47.99
N PRO A 15 -0.83 -16.27 -47.82
CA PRO A 15 -0.10 -16.72 -46.65
C PRO A 15 -0.61 -15.94 -45.44
N THR A 16 -1.24 -16.62 -44.51
CA THR A 16 -1.55 -16.07 -43.18
C THR A 16 -0.24 -15.93 -42.40
N PHE A 17 0.30 -14.74 -42.34
CA PHE A 17 1.38 -14.40 -41.37
C PHE A 17 0.76 -14.44 -39.98
N THR A 18 0.93 -15.53 -39.26
CA THR A 18 0.70 -15.61 -37.82
C THR A 18 1.80 -14.76 -37.17
N GLN A 19 1.48 -13.51 -36.79
CA GLN A 19 2.30 -12.77 -35.87
C GLN A 19 2.24 -13.52 -34.53
N ALA A 20 3.30 -14.27 -34.23
CA ALA A 20 3.53 -14.73 -32.88
C ALA A 20 3.74 -13.47 -32.02
N GLN A 21 2.71 -13.08 -31.26
CA GLN A 21 2.85 -12.12 -30.17
C GLN A 21 3.83 -12.75 -29.18
N THR A 22 5.07 -12.27 -29.19
CA THR A 22 6.00 -12.49 -28.08
C THR A 22 5.37 -11.82 -26.87
N GLU A 23 4.67 -12.60 -26.05
CA GLU A 23 4.31 -12.16 -24.69
C GLU A 23 5.61 -11.75 -24.02
N ALA A 24 5.74 -10.47 -23.71
CA ALA A 24 6.88 -9.96 -22.97
C ALA A 24 6.92 -10.72 -21.64
N HIS A 25 7.88 -11.61 -21.50
CA HIS A 25 8.05 -12.44 -20.31
C HIS A 25 8.21 -11.51 -19.10
N LYS A 26 7.17 -11.42 -18.25
CA LYS A 26 7.23 -10.63 -17.02
C LYS A 26 8.37 -11.22 -16.16
N PRO A 27 9.36 -10.42 -15.74
CA PRO A 27 10.46 -10.95 -14.96
C PRO A 27 9.93 -11.64 -13.69
N ALA A 28 10.58 -12.71 -13.27
CA ALA A 28 10.23 -13.42 -12.05
C ALA A 28 10.29 -12.45 -10.85
N PRO A 29 9.34 -12.54 -9.90
CA PRO A 29 9.34 -11.69 -8.72
C PRO A 29 10.61 -11.94 -7.89
N THR A 30 11.20 -10.86 -7.41
CA THR A 30 12.34 -10.88 -6.48
C THR A 30 11.87 -10.58 -5.07
N LEU A 31 12.68 -10.89 -4.05
CA LEU A 31 12.38 -10.49 -2.67
C LEU A 31 12.11 -8.98 -2.59
N LYS A 32 12.95 -8.15 -3.22
CA LYS A 32 12.76 -6.70 -3.28
C LYS A 32 11.40 -6.32 -3.88
N SER A 33 11.03 -6.90 -5.02
CA SER A 33 9.76 -6.56 -5.67
C SER A 33 8.55 -6.94 -4.84
N ILE A 34 8.59 -8.08 -4.14
CA ILE A 34 7.51 -8.53 -3.25
C ILE A 34 7.36 -7.58 -2.06
N LEU A 35 8.48 -7.22 -1.41
CA LEU A 35 8.46 -6.30 -0.27
C LEU A 35 7.98 -4.90 -0.66
N LEU A 36 8.43 -4.38 -1.81
CA LEU A 36 7.96 -3.10 -2.33
C LEU A 36 6.47 -3.12 -2.70
N GLU A 37 5.97 -4.21 -3.25
CA GLU A 37 4.55 -4.36 -3.56
C GLU A 37 3.70 -4.27 -2.27
N GLN A 38 4.10 -4.95 -1.20
CA GLN A 38 3.42 -4.89 0.10
C GLN A 38 3.45 -3.48 0.70
N LEU A 39 4.61 -2.82 0.71
CA LEU A 39 4.73 -1.44 1.22
C LEU A 39 3.83 -0.48 0.42
N ARG A 40 3.86 -0.54 -0.90
CA ARG A 40 3.06 0.32 -1.78
C ARG A 40 1.56 0.07 -1.64
N SER A 41 1.14 -1.19 -1.49
CA SER A 41 -0.27 -1.54 -1.29
C SER A 41 -0.83 -1.04 0.05
N THR A 42 0.00 -0.93 1.08
CA THR A 42 -0.41 -0.32 2.34
C THR A 42 -0.32 1.20 2.34
N HIS A 43 0.52 1.81 1.51
CA HIS A 43 0.76 3.25 1.46
C HIS A 43 -0.24 4.00 0.58
N ASN A 44 -0.16 3.82 -0.75
CA ASN A 44 -0.87 4.66 -1.72
C ASN A 44 -1.41 3.92 -2.95
N LYS A 45 -1.09 2.64 -3.13
CA LYS A 45 -1.52 1.84 -4.27
C LYS A 45 -2.74 0.99 -3.90
N ALA A 46 -3.92 1.40 -4.35
CA ALA A 46 -5.14 0.64 -4.14
C ALA A 46 -5.12 -0.68 -4.93
N GLU A 47 -5.15 -1.81 -4.22
CA GLU A 47 -5.20 -3.15 -4.82
C GLU A 47 -6.27 -4.01 -4.10
N TRP A 48 -5.87 -4.83 -3.12
CA TRP A 48 -6.78 -5.72 -2.39
C TRP A 48 -7.54 -5.02 -1.25
N PHE A 49 -7.04 -3.89 -0.78
CA PHE A 49 -7.62 -3.11 0.31
C PHE A 49 -7.30 -1.61 0.14
N VAL A 50 -7.95 -0.79 0.94
CA VAL A 50 -7.77 0.66 0.93
C VAL A 50 -6.39 1.01 1.49
N PRO A 51 -5.53 1.73 0.76
CA PRO A 51 -4.24 2.17 1.29
C PRO A 51 -4.38 3.31 2.30
N ALA A 52 -3.32 3.53 3.10
CA ALA A 52 -3.29 4.52 4.18
C ALA A 52 -3.69 5.92 3.73
N ASN A 53 -3.11 6.42 2.62
CA ASN A 53 -3.41 7.76 2.12
C ASN A 53 -4.89 7.94 1.79
N THR A 54 -5.52 6.94 1.16
CA THR A 54 -6.96 6.95 0.91
C THR A 54 -7.77 6.82 2.20
N ALA A 55 -7.30 6.01 3.16
CA ALA A 55 -7.99 5.80 4.42
C ALA A 55 -8.09 7.07 5.28
N VAL A 56 -7.10 7.97 5.20
CA VAL A 56 -7.10 9.24 5.97
C VAL A 56 -7.57 10.44 5.16
N GLU A 57 -7.74 10.31 3.85
CA GLU A 57 -8.07 11.42 2.94
C GLU A 57 -9.37 12.13 3.33
N GLY A 58 -9.30 13.47 3.39
CA GLY A 58 -10.45 14.33 3.64
C GLY A 58 -10.95 14.36 5.08
N LEU A 59 -10.30 13.70 6.03
CA LEU A 59 -10.64 13.80 7.45
C LEU A 59 -10.25 15.16 8.03
N THR A 60 -11.18 15.75 8.79
CA THR A 60 -10.87 16.91 9.63
C THR A 60 -10.20 16.48 10.94
N ALA A 61 -9.57 17.42 11.65
CA ALA A 61 -9.01 17.18 12.96
C ALA A 61 -10.05 16.68 13.97
N GLU A 62 -11.29 17.19 13.90
CA GLU A 62 -12.40 16.76 14.73
C GLU A 62 -12.78 15.30 14.44
N GLN A 63 -12.90 14.93 13.17
CA GLN A 63 -13.16 13.55 12.77
C GLN A 63 -12.02 12.60 13.17
N ALA A 64 -10.78 13.07 13.12
CA ALA A 64 -9.63 12.27 13.53
C ALA A 64 -9.58 11.97 15.04
N THR A 65 -10.24 12.79 15.88
CA THR A 65 -10.32 12.57 17.34
C THR A 65 -11.55 11.78 17.77
N TRP A 66 -12.50 11.57 16.88
CA TRP A 66 -13.73 10.89 17.23
C TRP A 66 -13.49 9.44 17.71
N THR A 67 -14.20 9.05 18.76
CA THR A 67 -14.27 7.67 19.24
C THR A 67 -15.73 7.29 19.50
N ASP A 68 -16.02 6.01 19.49
CA ASP A 68 -17.35 5.46 19.79
C ASP A 68 -17.70 5.46 21.30
N GLY A 69 -16.79 5.93 22.15
CA GLY A 69 -16.94 5.94 23.61
C GLY A 69 -16.81 4.56 24.29
N LYS A 70 -16.42 3.52 23.56
CA LYS A 70 -16.29 2.14 24.07
C LYS A 70 -14.83 1.72 24.34
N GLY A 71 -13.91 2.68 24.33
CA GLY A 71 -12.49 2.43 24.57
C GLY A 71 -11.68 2.11 23.31
N ASN A 72 -12.28 2.23 22.12
CA ASN A 72 -11.57 2.07 20.85
C ASN A 72 -10.73 3.32 20.53
N HIS A 73 -9.65 3.12 19.79
CA HIS A 73 -8.82 4.23 19.35
C HIS A 73 -9.46 5.06 18.24
N SER A 74 -9.21 6.37 18.27
CA SER A 74 -9.58 7.26 17.16
C SER A 74 -8.67 7.05 15.95
N VAL A 75 -9.10 7.55 14.76
CA VAL A 75 -8.27 7.52 13.56
C VAL A 75 -6.91 8.20 13.79
N GLY A 76 -6.90 9.37 14.47
CA GLY A 76 -5.66 10.07 14.75
C GLY A 76 -4.71 9.29 15.65
N GLN A 77 -5.22 8.58 16.64
CA GLN A 77 -4.45 7.70 17.50
C GLN A 77 -3.84 6.52 16.72
N LEU A 78 -4.64 5.87 15.86
CA LEU A 78 -4.17 4.78 15.00
C LEU A 78 -3.07 5.24 14.03
N VAL A 79 -3.26 6.39 13.39
CA VAL A 79 -2.25 6.98 12.49
C VAL A 79 -0.96 7.31 13.24
N ASN A 80 -1.07 7.91 14.44
CA ASN A 80 0.10 8.24 15.27
C ASN A 80 0.88 6.98 15.66
N HIS A 81 0.19 5.89 15.98
CA HIS A 81 0.77 4.60 16.29
C HIS A 81 1.53 3.98 15.09
N ILE A 82 0.93 4.01 13.89
CA ILE A 82 1.60 3.58 12.66
C ILE A 82 2.89 4.38 12.46
N ILE A 83 2.83 5.71 12.51
CA ILE A 83 3.99 6.59 12.31
C ILE A 83 5.10 6.27 13.32
N PHE A 84 4.75 6.05 14.58
CA PHE A 84 5.72 5.75 15.63
C PHE A 84 6.51 4.47 15.31
N TRP A 85 5.81 3.37 15.03
CA TRP A 85 6.45 2.08 14.79
C TRP A 85 7.18 2.03 13.46
N ASP A 86 6.60 2.60 12.41
CA ASP A 86 7.24 2.67 11.09
C ASP A 86 8.54 3.47 11.15
N ARG A 87 8.52 4.64 11.80
CA ARG A 87 9.71 5.48 11.98
C ARG A 87 10.78 4.77 12.78
N ARG A 88 10.40 4.16 13.90
CA ARG A 88 11.32 3.46 14.77
C ARG A 88 11.98 2.26 14.08
N ALA A 89 11.20 1.47 13.36
CA ALA A 89 11.73 0.35 12.59
C ALA A 89 12.63 0.82 11.43
N LEU A 90 12.26 1.91 10.76
CA LEU A 90 13.05 2.52 9.68
C LEU A 90 14.40 3.05 10.17
N GLN A 91 14.43 3.73 11.30
CA GLN A 91 15.67 4.19 11.93
C GLN A 91 16.59 2.99 12.21
N LYS A 92 16.04 1.90 12.76
CA LYS A 92 16.81 0.67 13.00
C LYS A 92 17.32 0.06 11.69
N PHE A 93 16.49 0.02 10.66
CA PHE A 93 16.89 -0.45 9.33
C PHE A 93 18.04 0.39 8.74
N LYS A 94 18.02 1.71 8.95
CA LYS A 94 19.06 2.65 8.49
C LYS A 94 20.27 2.71 9.42
N ALA A 95 20.26 2.00 10.56
CA ALA A 95 21.25 2.09 11.63
C ALA A 95 21.38 3.51 12.21
N GLU A 96 20.27 4.23 12.25
CA GLU A 96 20.18 5.58 12.84
C GLU A 96 19.89 5.49 14.35
N PRO A 97 20.28 6.52 15.14
CA PRO A 97 19.91 6.60 16.55
C PRO A 97 18.39 6.58 16.74
N GLN A 98 17.93 5.94 17.80
CA GLN A 98 16.53 5.90 18.19
C GLN A 98 16.32 6.69 19.47
N ASP A 99 15.21 7.40 19.57
CA ASP A 99 14.78 7.99 20.81
C ASP A 99 14.48 6.93 21.87
N SER A 100 14.67 7.26 23.15
CA SER A 100 14.31 6.37 24.24
C SER A 100 12.81 6.07 24.22
N PHE A 101 12.46 4.81 24.43
CA PHE A 101 11.07 4.36 24.52
C PHE A 101 10.91 3.42 25.70
N GLY A 102 10.03 3.78 26.62
CA GLY A 102 9.81 3.02 27.88
C GLY A 102 9.12 1.67 27.71
N GLY A 103 8.72 1.31 26.48
CA GLY A 103 8.06 0.03 26.19
C GLY A 103 6.53 0.04 26.40
N ASN A 104 5.96 1.15 26.84
CA ASN A 104 4.52 1.27 26.99
C ASN A 104 3.86 1.57 25.63
N ASN A 105 3.23 0.55 25.05
CA ASN A 105 2.60 0.67 23.73
C ASN A 105 1.44 1.70 23.68
N ASP A 106 0.73 1.91 24.79
CA ASP A 106 -0.38 2.87 24.84
C ASP A 106 0.06 4.32 24.60
N GLU A 107 1.32 4.65 24.95
CA GLU A 107 1.89 5.97 24.69
C GLU A 107 1.96 6.30 23.19
N THR A 108 2.10 5.30 22.34
CA THR A 108 2.16 5.47 20.89
C THR A 108 0.83 5.93 20.28
N PHE A 109 -0.29 5.65 20.95
CA PHE A 109 -1.63 6.13 20.59
C PHE A 109 -1.93 7.47 21.28
N ASN A 110 -1.61 7.58 22.57
CA ASN A 110 -2.03 8.69 23.41
C ASN A 110 -1.24 9.99 23.18
N SER A 111 -0.12 9.93 22.47
CA SER A 111 0.66 11.12 22.09
C SER A 111 0.08 11.89 20.90
N PHE A 112 -1.06 11.46 20.33
CA PHE A 112 -1.72 12.17 19.24
C PHE A 112 -2.22 13.55 19.65
N ASP A 113 -1.90 14.57 18.84
CA ASP A 113 -2.35 15.96 18.98
C ASP A 113 -3.21 16.37 17.78
N ALA A 114 -4.50 16.58 18.01
CA ALA A 114 -5.45 16.96 16.96
C ALA A 114 -5.08 18.27 16.23
N LYS A 115 -4.44 19.21 16.93
CA LYS A 115 -4.01 20.49 16.33
C LYS A 115 -2.96 20.30 15.25
N LYS A 116 -2.28 19.15 15.26
CA LYS A 116 -1.24 18.75 14.30
C LYS A 116 -1.75 17.76 13.25
N TRP A 117 -3.06 17.56 13.13
CA TRP A 117 -3.63 16.52 12.24
C TRP A 117 -3.08 16.60 10.81
N ALA A 118 -3.02 17.79 10.21
CA ALA A 118 -2.47 17.95 8.87
C ALA A 118 -0.98 17.53 8.79
N ASP A 119 -0.18 17.86 9.80
CA ASP A 119 1.22 17.44 9.89
C ASP A 119 1.33 15.94 10.14
N THR A 120 0.39 15.35 10.90
CA THR A 120 0.33 13.91 11.17
C THR A 120 0.07 13.13 9.86
N VAL A 121 -0.88 13.58 9.04
CA VAL A 121 -1.15 12.96 7.72
C VAL A 121 0.08 13.05 6.81
N LYS A 122 0.75 14.18 6.80
CA LYS A 122 1.99 14.36 6.04
C LYS A 122 3.10 13.42 6.52
N GLN A 123 3.28 13.28 7.84
CA GLN A 123 4.27 12.38 8.43
C GLN A 123 3.98 10.90 8.12
N LEU A 124 2.71 10.51 8.02
CA LEU A 124 2.32 9.17 7.59
C LEU A 124 2.81 8.89 6.17
N ASP A 125 2.50 9.78 5.23
CA ASP A 125 2.94 9.67 3.83
C ASP A 125 4.48 9.66 3.71
N GLU A 126 5.15 10.53 4.46
CA GLU A 126 6.61 10.64 4.47
C GLU A 126 7.28 9.36 4.97
N VAL A 127 6.85 8.79 6.10
CA VAL A 127 7.48 7.59 6.67
C VAL A 127 7.26 6.36 5.78
N MET A 128 6.09 6.23 5.16
CA MET A 128 5.80 5.15 4.22
C MET A 128 6.62 5.29 2.92
N THR A 129 6.71 6.51 2.39
CA THR A 129 7.58 6.83 1.25
C THR A 129 9.05 6.51 1.56
N ASP A 130 9.51 6.83 2.75
CA ASP A 130 10.89 6.58 3.16
C ASP A 130 11.21 5.10 3.32
N TRP A 131 10.24 4.29 3.74
CA TRP A 131 10.34 2.83 3.72
C TRP A 131 10.51 2.28 2.30
N GLU A 132 9.68 2.74 1.35
CA GLU A 132 9.80 2.33 -0.05
C GLU A 132 11.20 2.66 -0.61
N LYS A 133 11.67 3.90 -0.41
CA LYS A 133 13.02 4.33 -0.84
C LYS A 133 14.12 3.50 -0.18
N ALA A 134 13.99 3.21 1.11
CA ALA A 134 14.98 2.45 1.86
C ALA A 134 15.08 1.00 1.34
N VAL A 135 13.96 0.35 1.04
CA VAL A 135 13.93 -1.00 0.45
C VAL A 135 14.41 -0.98 -1.00
N GLU A 136 14.04 0.04 -1.78
CA GLU A 136 14.49 0.18 -3.18
C GLU A 136 16.01 0.33 -3.28
N GLY A 137 16.62 1.12 -2.38
CA GLY A 137 18.06 1.34 -2.30
C GLY A 137 18.87 0.23 -1.63
N ALA A 138 18.23 -0.71 -0.93
CA ALA A 138 18.92 -1.79 -0.22
C ALA A 138 19.45 -2.87 -1.16
N ASP A 139 20.57 -3.48 -0.82
CA ASP A 139 21.08 -4.67 -1.49
C ASP A 139 20.36 -5.95 -1.03
N GLU A 140 20.60 -7.06 -1.75
CA GLU A 140 19.95 -8.34 -1.44
C GLU A 140 20.34 -8.90 -0.06
N ALA A 141 21.58 -8.68 0.40
CA ALA A 141 22.04 -9.18 1.69
C ALA A 141 21.26 -8.54 2.80
N LYS A 142 21.15 -7.20 2.78
CA LYS A 142 20.34 -6.43 3.72
C LYS A 142 18.86 -6.83 3.69
N LEU A 143 18.30 -7.05 2.50
CA LEU A 143 16.90 -7.49 2.39
C LEU A 143 16.69 -8.90 2.96
N LYS A 144 17.65 -9.82 2.79
CA LYS A 144 17.60 -11.15 3.40
C LYS A 144 17.68 -11.11 4.93
N ASP A 145 18.39 -10.15 5.50
CA ASP A 145 18.45 -9.99 6.96
C ASP A 145 17.19 -9.34 7.53
N TRP A 146 16.51 -8.53 6.73
CA TRP A 146 15.41 -7.67 7.17
C TRP A 146 14.03 -8.04 6.63
N TYR A 147 13.90 -9.02 5.74
CA TYR A 147 12.64 -9.34 5.05
C TYR A 147 11.45 -9.53 6.01
N SER A 148 11.69 -10.20 7.14
CA SER A 148 10.64 -10.49 8.12
C SER A 148 10.11 -9.20 8.76
N GLN A 149 11.00 -8.29 9.18
CA GLN A 149 10.60 -7.01 9.76
C GLN A 149 9.88 -6.13 8.74
N ILE A 150 10.37 -6.08 7.49
CA ILE A 150 9.72 -5.32 6.42
C ILE A 150 8.33 -5.88 6.13
N ALA A 151 8.18 -7.20 6.06
CA ALA A 151 6.88 -7.85 5.89
C ALA A 151 5.93 -7.56 7.07
N HIS A 152 6.44 -7.55 8.31
CA HIS A 152 5.66 -7.19 9.49
C HIS A 152 5.21 -5.73 9.49
N ILE A 153 6.01 -4.79 9.00
CA ILE A 153 5.58 -3.39 8.80
C ILE A 153 4.37 -3.36 7.86
N GLY A 154 4.44 -4.02 6.71
CA GLY A 154 3.32 -4.09 5.77
C GLY A 154 2.05 -4.68 6.40
N THR A 155 2.15 -5.80 7.12
CA THR A 155 0.99 -6.45 7.76
C THR A 155 0.45 -5.65 8.95
N HIS A 156 1.30 -5.01 9.76
CA HIS A 156 0.92 -4.12 10.84
C HIS A 156 0.15 -2.90 10.31
N ASN A 157 0.66 -2.28 9.25
CA ASN A 157 0.00 -1.15 8.62
C ASN A 157 -1.36 -1.56 8.04
N ALA A 158 -1.44 -2.69 7.33
CA ALA A 158 -2.71 -3.20 6.80
C ALA A 158 -3.75 -3.45 7.89
N TYR A 159 -3.32 -4.00 9.06
CA TYR A 159 -4.20 -4.22 10.22
C TYR A 159 -4.81 -2.90 10.71
N HIS A 160 -3.97 -1.90 10.99
CA HIS A 160 -4.45 -0.60 11.49
C HIS A 160 -5.20 0.23 10.44
N ILE A 161 -4.87 0.09 9.14
CA ILE A 161 -5.66 0.71 8.07
C ILE A 161 -7.09 0.13 8.05
N GLY A 162 -7.24 -1.17 8.28
CA GLY A 162 -8.55 -1.80 8.44
C GLY A 162 -9.34 -1.21 9.60
N GLU A 163 -8.70 -0.96 10.75
CA GLU A 163 -9.33 -0.28 11.90
C GLU A 163 -9.70 1.17 11.56
N ILE A 164 -8.82 1.92 10.90
CA ILE A 164 -9.11 3.29 10.45
C ILE A 164 -10.35 3.33 9.57
N VAL A 165 -10.46 2.45 8.58
CA VAL A 165 -11.62 2.37 7.70
C VAL A 165 -12.87 1.98 8.48
N TYR A 166 -12.76 1.07 9.45
CA TYR A 166 -13.87 0.68 10.32
C TYR A 166 -14.37 1.87 11.12
N VAL A 167 -13.48 2.60 11.82
CA VAL A 167 -13.82 3.80 12.60
C VAL A 167 -14.49 4.85 11.71
N ARG A 168 -14.00 5.08 10.50
CA ARG A 168 -14.61 6.01 9.55
C ARG A 168 -16.02 5.61 9.14
N LYS A 169 -16.28 4.32 8.98
CA LYS A 169 -17.64 3.81 8.70
C LYS A 169 -18.58 4.03 9.88
N GLU A 170 -18.11 3.82 11.11
CA GLU A 170 -18.89 4.09 12.33
C GLU A 170 -19.20 5.59 12.49
N GLN A 171 -18.33 6.48 12.06
CA GLN A 171 -18.60 7.92 12.04
C GLN A 171 -19.70 8.34 11.05
N GLY A 172 -20.01 7.52 10.04
CA GLY A 172 -21.07 7.71 9.07
C GLY A 172 -20.60 7.98 7.62
N PRO A 173 -19.84 9.03 7.28
CA PRO A 173 -19.61 9.37 5.88
C PRO A 173 -18.36 8.70 5.27
N TRP A 174 -18.29 7.37 5.28
CA TRP A 174 -17.33 6.68 4.41
C TRP A 174 -17.88 6.59 2.98
N ASN A 175 -17.13 7.11 2.00
CA ASN A 175 -17.48 6.91 0.60
C ASN A 175 -17.07 5.48 0.17
N PRO A 176 -18.03 4.57 -0.11
CA PRO A 176 -17.74 3.20 -0.51
C PRO A 176 -17.00 3.11 -1.86
N GLU A 177 -17.04 4.15 -2.70
CA GLU A 177 -16.30 4.18 -3.96
C GLU A 177 -14.79 4.29 -3.76
N LYS A 178 -14.34 4.75 -2.59
CA LYS A 178 -12.93 4.72 -2.17
C LYS A 178 -12.48 3.34 -1.74
N GLY A 179 -13.40 2.42 -1.51
CA GLY A 179 -13.11 1.03 -1.19
C GLY A 179 -12.62 0.24 -2.40
N VAL A 180 -12.05 -0.93 -2.15
CA VAL A 180 -11.74 -1.91 -3.19
C VAL A 180 -13.06 -2.47 -3.72
N LYS A 181 -13.23 -2.48 -5.04
CA LYS A 181 -14.41 -2.99 -5.75
C LYS A 181 -14.28 -4.49 -5.99
#